data_171ca3f16327a0eacf54ad4268aba673
#
_entry.id   171ca3f16327a0eacf54ad4268aba673
#
_cell.length_a   1.000
_cell.length_b   1.000
_cell.length_c   1.000
_cell.angle_alpha   90.00
_cell.angle_beta   90.00
_cell.angle_gamma   90.00
#
_symmetry.space_group_name_H-M   'P 1'
#
loop_
_entity.id
_entity.type
_entity.pdbx_description
1 polymer ?
#
loop_
_entity_poly.entity_id
_entity_poly.type
_entity_poly.pdbx_seq_one_letter_code
_entity_poly.pdbx_strand_id
1 'polypeptide(L)'
;MRFAGLALAAAALAAGAAPAQERAIPSGELKSGSAFLGSDLRALQNDAFANPGMLWVERGEKLWREPAGKKNLACASCHKDTSMRGVAASYPKIDKASGKLFNLEGRINQCRTERMGAEPLRYESEELLALTAYIARQSLGLPIAARIDGAARAHFEAGRAAYHLRRGQMNLSCAHCHDAQWGKRLLSETISQGHPNAYPAYRMEWQTMGSLERRLRACLSGIRAEMLPYGSQEYLDLELFLAWRAQGLPIETPGVRR
;
A
#
# COMPACT_ATOMS: atom_id res chain seq x y z
N MET A 1 -37.99 33.12 55.72
CA MET A 1 -37.83 32.73 54.28
C MET A 1 -36.33 32.45 54.06
N ARG A 2 -35.97 31.18 53.94
CA ARG A 2 -34.56 30.76 53.70
C ARG A 2 -34.45 30.32 52.25
N PHE A 3 -33.65 31.01 51.46
CA PHE A 3 -33.33 30.64 50.09
C PHE A 3 -32.17 29.64 50.07
N ALA A 4 -32.45 28.41 49.63
CA ALA A 4 -31.41 27.41 49.38
C ALA A 4 -30.86 27.60 47.95
N GLY A 5 -29.58 27.94 47.86
CA GLY A 5 -28.88 28.06 46.60
C GLY A 5 -28.48 26.67 46.10
N LEU A 6 -28.94 26.29 44.90
CA LEU A 6 -28.51 25.10 44.20
C LEU A 6 -27.20 25.41 43.43
N ALA A 7 -26.10 24.75 43.84
CA ALA A 7 -24.82 24.81 43.10
C ALA A 7 -24.84 23.73 42.01
N LEU A 8 -24.85 24.16 40.75
CA LEU A 8 -24.62 23.27 39.61
C LEU A 8 -23.10 22.98 39.48
N ALA A 9 -22.70 21.75 39.73
CA ALA A 9 -21.36 21.27 39.41
C ALA A 9 -21.27 20.90 37.96
N ALA A 10 -20.51 21.67 37.19
CA ALA A 10 -20.19 21.35 35.78
C ALA A 10 -19.08 20.28 35.75
N ALA A 11 -19.44 19.06 35.38
CA ALA A 11 -18.47 18.00 35.12
C ALA A 11 -17.78 18.24 33.76
N ALA A 12 -16.53 18.66 33.78
CA ALA A 12 -15.68 18.75 32.59
C ALA A 12 -15.30 17.34 32.15
N LEU A 13 -15.87 16.92 31.01
CA LEU A 13 -15.44 15.71 30.30
C LEU A 13 -14.03 15.97 29.72
N ALA A 14 -13.02 15.47 30.38
CA ALA A 14 -11.67 15.38 29.80
C ALA A 14 -11.71 14.38 28.64
N ALA A 15 -11.65 14.88 27.41
CA ALA A 15 -11.42 14.06 26.24
C ALA A 15 -10.00 13.47 26.35
N GLY A 16 -9.89 12.25 26.88
CA GLY A 16 -8.65 11.50 26.91
C GLY A 16 -8.13 11.30 25.49
N ALA A 17 -6.93 11.79 25.19
CA ALA A 17 -6.24 11.47 23.94
C ALA A 17 -6.10 9.93 23.86
N ALA A 18 -6.62 9.32 22.80
CA ALA A 18 -6.44 7.89 22.59
C ALA A 18 -4.93 7.59 22.56
N PRO A 19 -4.47 6.54 23.26
CA PRO A 19 -3.05 6.19 23.27
C PRO A 19 -2.54 6.03 21.84
N ALA A 20 -1.36 6.61 21.57
CA ALA A 20 -0.69 6.44 20.30
C ALA A 20 -0.53 4.93 20.04
N GLN A 21 -0.94 4.49 18.84
CA GLN A 21 -0.89 3.08 18.48
C GLN A 21 0.57 2.63 18.43
N GLU A 22 0.94 1.73 19.31
CA GLU A 22 2.32 1.23 19.40
C GLU A 22 2.60 0.28 18.21
N ARG A 23 3.75 0.49 17.57
CA ARG A 23 4.25 -0.36 16.49
C ARG A 23 5.09 -1.49 17.08
N ALA A 24 4.96 -2.69 16.51
CA ALA A 24 5.82 -3.81 16.89
C ALA A 24 7.32 -3.53 16.62
N ILE A 25 7.60 -2.69 15.60
CA ILE A 25 8.96 -2.25 15.25
C ILE A 25 9.04 -0.74 15.54
N PRO A 26 9.95 -0.29 16.43
CA PRO A 26 10.16 1.12 16.72
C PRO A 26 10.51 1.93 15.47
N SER A 27 10.10 3.19 15.41
CA SER A 27 10.31 4.05 14.22
C SER A 27 11.78 4.19 13.83
N GLY A 28 12.71 4.18 14.80
CA GLY A 28 14.16 4.23 14.55
C GLY A 28 14.75 2.94 13.97
N GLU A 29 14.01 1.84 14.00
CA GLU A 29 14.45 0.53 13.50
C GLU A 29 13.76 0.14 12.18
N LEU A 30 12.90 1.01 11.64
CA LEU A 30 12.22 0.74 10.39
C LEU A 30 13.23 0.62 9.23
N LYS A 31 13.12 -0.46 8.48
CA LYS A 31 13.97 -0.76 7.32
C LYS A 31 13.11 -1.10 6.11
N SER A 32 13.39 -0.45 4.98
CA SER A 32 12.81 -0.87 3.70
C SER A 32 13.22 -2.31 3.37
N GLY A 33 12.39 -2.97 2.56
CA GLY A 33 12.71 -4.30 2.02
C GLY A 33 14.04 -4.35 1.27
N SER A 34 14.49 -3.23 0.68
CA SER A 34 15.79 -3.13 0.00
C SER A 34 16.98 -3.34 0.94
N ALA A 35 16.85 -3.03 2.23
CA ALA A 35 17.91 -3.25 3.22
C ALA A 35 18.24 -4.75 3.46
N PHE A 36 17.32 -5.64 3.08
CA PHE A 36 17.45 -7.09 3.23
C PHE A 36 17.90 -7.80 1.93
N LEU A 37 18.16 -7.04 0.86
CA LEU A 37 18.65 -7.54 -0.42
C LEU A 37 20.18 -7.65 -0.43
N GLY A 38 20.69 -8.53 -1.28
CA GLY A 38 22.12 -8.51 -1.65
C GLY A 38 22.49 -7.23 -2.40
N SER A 39 23.80 -6.93 -2.45
CA SER A 39 24.35 -5.74 -3.12
C SER A 39 23.86 -5.59 -4.56
N ASP A 40 23.87 -6.69 -5.31
CA ASP A 40 23.56 -6.68 -6.74
C ASP A 40 22.10 -6.32 -7.03
N LEU A 41 21.14 -6.86 -6.26
CA LEU A 41 19.73 -6.52 -6.41
C LEU A 41 19.45 -5.08 -5.96
N ARG A 42 20.17 -4.58 -4.95
CA ARG A 42 20.06 -3.17 -4.56
C ARG A 42 20.61 -2.25 -5.65
N ALA A 43 21.75 -2.59 -6.22
CA ALA A 43 22.31 -1.84 -7.32
C ALA A 43 21.37 -1.83 -8.52
N LEU A 44 20.83 -2.99 -8.89
CA LEU A 44 19.85 -3.13 -9.97
C LEU A 44 18.58 -2.29 -9.73
N GLN A 45 18.04 -2.29 -8.50
CA GLN A 45 16.87 -1.47 -8.16
C GLN A 45 17.16 0.02 -8.31
N ASN A 46 18.35 0.47 -7.91
CA ASN A 46 18.71 1.88 -7.87
C ASN A 46 19.17 2.44 -9.22
N ASP A 47 19.51 1.59 -10.15
CA ASP A 47 19.88 1.98 -11.52
C ASP A 47 18.63 2.12 -12.37
N ALA A 48 18.27 3.36 -12.71
CA ALA A 48 17.07 3.64 -13.51
C ALA A 48 17.13 3.07 -14.94
N PHE A 49 18.32 2.77 -15.46
CA PHE A 49 18.47 2.16 -16.78
C PHE A 49 18.40 0.63 -16.72
N ALA A 50 19.02 0.02 -15.73
CA ALA A 50 19.10 -1.44 -15.60
C ALA A 50 17.88 -2.05 -14.88
N ASN A 51 17.12 -1.25 -14.10
CA ASN A 51 15.96 -1.74 -13.36
C ASN A 51 14.86 -2.21 -14.31
N PRO A 52 14.56 -3.54 -14.39
CA PRO A 52 13.58 -4.05 -15.34
C PRO A 52 12.17 -3.52 -15.10
N GLY A 53 11.84 -3.06 -13.90
CA GLY A 53 10.55 -2.43 -13.59
C GLY A 53 10.34 -1.09 -14.31
N MET A 54 11.40 -0.46 -14.84
CA MET A 54 11.27 0.78 -15.59
C MET A 54 10.53 0.59 -16.92
N LEU A 55 10.54 -0.61 -17.51
CA LEU A 55 9.73 -0.92 -18.71
C LEU A 55 8.23 -0.70 -18.44
N TRP A 56 7.74 -1.05 -17.25
CA TRP A 56 6.36 -0.78 -16.84
C TRP A 56 6.11 0.70 -16.60
N VAL A 57 7.08 1.43 -16.05
CA VAL A 57 6.97 2.88 -15.88
C VAL A 57 6.82 3.58 -17.25
N GLU A 58 7.66 3.23 -18.22
CA GLU A 58 7.59 3.77 -19.59
C GLU A 58 6.27 3.41 -20.30
N ARG A 59 5.82 2.17 -20.15
CA ARG A 59 4.51 1.76 -20.67
C ARG A 59 3.38 2.53 -19.99
N GLY A 60 3.46 2.71 -18.68
CA GLY A 60 2.48 3.49 -17.90
C GLY A 60 2.42 4.94 -18.33
N GLU A 61 3.56 5.55 -18.67
CA GLU A 61 3.62 6.90 -19.24
C GLU A 61 2.89 7.01 -20.58
N LYS A 62 3.05 6.01 -21.45
CA LYS A 62 2.30 5.95 -22.73
C LYS A 62 0.80 5.83 -22.48
N LEU A 63 0.38 4.88 -21.64
CA LEU A 63 -1.02 4.68 -21.27
C LEU A 63 -1.65 5.90 -20.57
N TRP A 64 -0.86 6.66 -19.82
CA TRP A 64 -1.28 7.91 -19.18
C TRP A 64 -1.76 8.95 -20.19
N ARG A 65 -1.15 8.99 -21.38
CA ARG A 65 -1.46 9.91 -22.47
C ARG A 65 -2.42 9.32 -23.51
N GLU A 66 -2.70 8.02 -23.45
CA GLU A 66 -3.56 7.34 -24.41
C GLU A 66 -5.04 7.56 -24.08
N PRO A 67 -5.85 8.12 -24.99
CA PRO A 67 -7.29 8.27 -24.79
C PRO A 67 -7.99 6.91 -24.72
N ALA A 68 -8.98 6.81 -23.82
CA ALA A 68 -9.76 5.59 -23.67
C ALA A 68 -11.22 5.90 -23.29
N GLY A 69 -12.07 4.86 -23.43
CA GLY A 69 -13.47 4.90 -23.06
C GLY A 69 -14.35 5.74 -24.00
N LYS A 70 -15.63 5.75 -23.68
CA LYS A 70 -16.66 6.43 -24.52
C LYS A 70 -16.45 7.96 -24.61
N LYS A 71 -15.76 8.54 -23.64
CA LYS A 71 -15.49 9.99 -23.61
C LYS A 71 -14.18 10.35 -24.31
N ASN A 72 -13.44 9.36 -24.82
CA ASN A 72 -12.15 9.55 -25.48
C ASN A 72 -11.17 10.45 -24.70
N LEU A 73 -11.04 10.21 -23.39
CA LEU A 73 -10.19 10.98 -22.48
C LEU A 73 -8.97 10.15 -22.08
N ALA A 74 -7.82 10.81 -21.94
CA ALA A 74 -6.63 10.26 -21.31
C ALA A 74 -6.55 10.70 -19.83
N CYS A 75 -5.72 10.03 -19.02
CA CYS A 75 -5.44 10.53 -17.66
C CYS A 75 -4.85 11.95 -17.73
N ALA A 76 -3.97 12.21 -18.69
CA ALA A 76 -3.36 13.51 -18.95
C ALA A 76 -4.37 14.59 -19.35
N SER A 77 -5.58 14.25 -19.79
CA SER A 77 -6.62 15.23 -20.10
C SER A 77 -7.11 15.99 -18.85
N CYS A 78 -7.00 15.37 -17.67
CA CYS A 78 -7.43 15.97 -16.39
C CYS A 78 -6.27 16.21 -15.42
N HIS A 79 -5.16 15.50 -15.55
CA HIS A 79 -4.04 15.56 -14.63
C HIS A 79 -2.78 16.05 -15.33
N LYS A 80 -2.14 17.10 -14.81
CA LYS A 80 -0.80 17.51 -15.27
C LYS A 80 0.22 16.44 -14.87
N ASP A 81 1.28 16.26 -15.65
CA ASP A 81 2.30 15.23 -15.39
C ASP A 81 2.90 15.31 -13.98
N THR A 82 3.12 16.52 -13.47
CA THR A 82 3.65 16.75 -12.12
C THR A 82 2.62 16.61 -10.99
N SER A 83 1.32 16.46 -11.31
CA SER A 83 0.24 16.44 -10.30
C SER A 83 0.18 15.14 -9.49
N MET A 84 0.88 14.09 -9.94
CA MET A 84 0.91 12.79 -9.25
C MET A 84 2.03 12.68 -8.20
N ARG A 85 2.89 13.69 -8.07
CA ARG A 85 3.93 13.70 -7.04
C ARG A 85 3.31 13.61 -5.64
N GLY A 86 3.72 12.62 -4.85
CA GLY A 86 3.21 12.36 -3.50
C GLY A 86 1.88 11.62 -3.44
N VAL A 87 1.23 11.39 -4.59
CA VAL A 87 -0.08 10.70 -4.60
C VAL A 87 0.05 9.30 -4.04
N ALA A 88 0.97 8.49 -4.54
CA ALA A 88 1.14 7.10 -4.08
C ALA A 88 1.50 6.99 -2.60
N ALA A 89 2.23 7.97 -2.06
CA ALA A 89 2.63 8.00 -0.65
C ALA A 89 1.43 8.10 0.32
N SER A 90 0.27 8.55 -0.16
CA SER A 90 -0.96 8.73 0.63
C SER A 90 -1.96 7.57 0.54
N TYR A 91 -1.65 6.53 -0.26
CA TYR A 91 -2.54 5.37 -0.44
C TYR A 91 -2.14 4.19 0.47
N PRO A 92 -3.11 3.33 0.85
CA PRO A 92 -4.55 3.44 0.63
C PRO A 92 -5.20 4.61 1.36
N LYS A 93 -6.32 5.12 0.83
CA LYS A 93 -7.07 6.21 1.48
C LYS A 93 -8.58 6.15 1.22
N ILE A 94 -9.34 6.78 2.11
CA ILE A 94 -10.79 6.95 1.95
C ILE A 94 -11.07 7.95 0.81
N ASP A 95 -11.90 7.54 -0.11
CA ASP A 95 -12.50 8.46 -1.08
C ASP A 95 -13.62 9.27 -0.41
N LYS A 96 -13.49 10.58 -0.41
CA LYS A 96 -14.43 11.48 0.29
C LYS A 96 -15.85 11.43 -0.26
N ALA A 97 -16.02 11.12 -1.54
CA ALA A 97 -17.32 11.11 -2.19
C ALA A 97 -18.10 9.83 -1.89
N SER A 98 -17.43 8.68 -1.91
CA SER A 98 -18.08 7.38 -1.72
C SER A 98 -17.94 6.83 -0.30
N GLY A 99 -17.02 7.37 0.52
CA GLY A 99 -16.67 6.81 1.83
C GLY A 99 -15.90 5.50 1.79
N LYS A 100 -15.55 5.00 0.61
CA LYS A 100 -14.85 3.72 0.44
C LYS A 100 -13.34 3.86 0.54
N LEU A 101 -12.69 2.83 1.05
CA LEU A 101 -11.24 2.70 1.01
C LEU A 101 -10.80 2.25 -0.39
N PHE A 102 -9.82 2.94 -0.96
CA PHE A 102 -9.17 2.56 -2.23
C PHE A 102 -7.66 2.44 -2.05
N ASN A 103 -7.07 1.43 -2.66
CA ASN A 103 -5.67 1.44 -3.04
C ASN A 103 -5.49 2.23 -4.36
N LEU A 104 -4.27 2.35 -4.85
CA LEU A 104 -4.00 3.14 -6.06
C LEU A 104 -4.62 2.51 -7.31
N GLU A 105 -4.60 1.19 -7.41
CA GLU A 105 -5.22 0.40 -8.49
C GLU A 105 -6.73 0.62 -8.56
N GLY A 106 -7.41 0.54 -7.43
CA GLY A 106 -8.84 0.82 -7.32
C GLY A 106 -9.18 2.25 -7.72
N ARG A 107 -8.34 3.23 -7.34
CA ARG A 107 -8.54 4.65 -7.75
C ARG A 107 -8.35 4.85 -9.25
N ILE A 108 -7.36 4.21 -9.86
CA ILE A 108 -7.18 4.25 -11.33
C ILE A 108 -8.43 3.72 -12.01
N ASN A 109 -8.94 2.58 -11.58
CA ASN A 109 -10.15 1.99 -12.14
C ASN A 109 -11.40 2.85 -11.93
N GLN A 110 -11.55 3.46 -10.77
CA GLN A 110 -12.64 4.40 -10.51
C GLN A 110 -12.59 5.59 -11.48
N CYS A 111 -11.42 6.19 -11.71
CA CYS A 111 -11.28 7.27 -12.68
C CYS A 111 -11.61 6.80 -14.10
N ARG A 112 -11.18 5.61 -14.49
CA ARG A 112 -11.48 5.03 -15.81
C ARG A 112 -12.99 4.86 -16.02
N THR A 113 -13.68 4.28 -15.08
CA THR A 113 -15.12 4.00 -15.20
C THR A 113 -15.97 5.28 -15.10
N GLU A 114 -15.77 6.09 -14.08
CA GLU A 114 -16.62 7.23 -13.78
C GLU A 114 -16.30 8.46 -14.66
N ARG A 115 -15.02 8.73 -14.94
CA ARG A 115 -14.59 9.93 -15.65
C ARG A 115 -14.40 9.72 -17.14
N MET A 116 -13.83 8.59 -17.55
CA MET A 116 -13.50 8.31 -18.96
C MET A 116 -14.59 7.49 -19.65
N GLY A 117 -15.47 6.80 -18.89
CA GLY A 117 -16.43 5.85 -19.46
C GLY A 117 -15.74 4.64 -20.10
N ALA A 118 -14.58 4.26 -19.55
CA ALA A 118 -13.79 3.12 -19.99
C ALA A 118 -14.05 1.91 -19.08
N GLU A 119 -13.82 0.71 -19.60
CA GLU A 119 -13.86 -0.50 -18.79
C GLU A 119 -12.74 -0.50 -17.74
N PRO A 120 -12.99 -1.06 -16.55
CA PRO A 120 -11.94 -1.22 -15.54
C PRO A 120 -10.87 -2.18 -16.04
N LEU A 121 -9.63 -1.88 -15.75
CA LEU A 121 -8.52 -2.79 -16.00
C LEU A 121 -8.52 -3.90 -14.95
N ARG A 122 -8.27 -5.12 -15.39
CA ARG A 122 -8.18 -6.27 -14.47
C ARG A 122 -6.97 -6.12 -13.55
N TYR A 123 -7.13 -6.45 -12.27
CA TYR A 123 -5.99 -6.57 -11.37
C TYR A 123 -4.93 -7.52 -11.96
N GLU A 124 -3.67 -7.21 -11.76
CA GLU A 124 -2.51 -7.90 -12.34
C GLU A 124 -2.43 -7.83 -13.87
N SER A 125 -3.28 -7.05 -14.55
CA SER A 125 -3.03 -6.78 -15.97
C SER A 125 -1.81 -5.87 -16.11
N GLU A 126 -1.12 -6.03 -17.25
CA GLU A 126 0.07 -5.24 -17.54
C GLU A 126 -0.24 -3.74 -17.55
N GLU A 127 -1.41 -3.35 -18.06
CA GLU A 127 -1.85 -1.95 -18.15
C GLU A 127 -2.07 -1.34 -16.77
N LEU A 128 -2.74 -2.06 -15.85
CA LEU A 128 -2.98 -1.54 -14.50
C LEU A 128 -1.68 -1.44 -13.71
N LEU A 129 -0.83 -2.45 -13.78
CA LEU A 129 0.49 -2.45 -13.15
C LEU A 129 1.37 -1.33 -13.69
N ALA A 130 1.35 -1.10 -15.01
CA ALA A 130 2.12 -0.04 -15.67
C ALA A 130 1.66 1.36 -15.22
N LEU A 131 0.35 1.63 -15.24
CA LEU A 131 -0.20 2.90 -14.75
C LEU A 131 0.12 3.12 -13.26
N THR A 132 -0.03 2.08 -12.43
CA THR A 132 0.29 2.15 -11.01
C THR A 132 1.79 2.44 -10.79
N ALA A 133 2.67 1.76 -11.53
CA ALA A 133 4.11 1.98 -11.46
C ALA A 133 4.50 3.40 -11.88
N TYR A 134 3.95 3.92 -12.98
CA TYR A 134 4.19 5.27 -13.46
C TYR A 134 3.77 6.33 -12.44
N ILE A 135 2.57 6.21 -11.86
CA ILE A 135 2.07 7.14 -10.85
C ILE A 135 2.92 7.04 -9.56
N ALA A 136 3.21 5.82 -9.11
CA ALA A 136 3.99 5.60 -7.89
C ALA A 136 5.43 6.10 -8.03
N ARG A 137 6.04 5.92 -9.20
CA ARG A 137 7.39 6.44 -9.50
C ARG A 137 7.52 7.94 -9.29
N GLN A 138 6.47 8.72 -9.55
CA GLN A 138 6.47 10.16 -9.30
C GLN A 138 6.56 10.53 -7.81
N SER A 139 6.31 9.56 -6.92
CA SER A 139 6.48 9.71 -5.47
C SER A 139 7.80 9.14 -4.95
N LEU A 140 8.73 8.73 -5.84
CA LEU A 140 10.03 8.16 -5.44
C LEU A 140 10.73 9.04 -4.40
N GLY A 141 11.22 8.41 -3.33
CA GLY A 141 11.93 9.06 -2.23
C GLY A 141 11.04 9.82 -1.25
N LEU A 142 9.76 10.04 -1.55
CA LEU A 142 8.84 10.68 -0.62
C LEU A 142 8.39 9.69 0.46
N PRO A 143 8.22 10.15 1.72
CA PRO A 143 7.83 9.27 2.81
C PRO A 143 6.37 8.81 2.66
N ILE A 144 6.10 7.55 2.97
CA ILE A 144 4.74 7.04 3.13
C ILE A 144 4.03 7.84 4.24
N ALA A 145 2.81 8.29 3.94
CA ALA A 145 1.99 9.13 4.81
C ALA A 145 0.51 8.74 4.77
N ALA A 146 0.21 7.45 4.77
CA ALA A 146 -1.16 6.94 4.81
C ALA A 146 -1.86 7.35 6.12
N ARG A 147 -3.09 7.84 6.02
CA ARG A 147 -3.89 8.28 7.17
C ARG A 147 -4.78 7.15 7.66
N ILE A 148 -4.86 7.02 9.00
CA ILE A 148 -5.64 6.00 9.69
C ILE A 148 -6.74 6.60 10.59
N ASP A 149 -6.94 7.91 10.53
CA ASP A 149 -7.93 8.64 11.33
C ASP A 149 -9.29 8.73 10.61
N GLY A 150 -10.30 9.17 11.34
CA GLY A 150 -11.65 9.30 10.83
C GLY A 150 -12.21 7.99 10.30
N ALA A 151 -12.80 8.02 9.10
CA ALA A 151 -13.42 6.84 8.46
C ALA A 151 -12.39 5.72 8.15
N ALA A 152 -11.09 6.02 8.07
CA ALA A 152 -10.06 5.01 7.84
C ALA A 152 -9.79 4.14 9.08
N ARG A 153 -10.23 4.57 10.27
CA ARG A 153 -9.93 3.86 11.52
C ARG A 153 -10.45 2.42 11.56
N ALA A 154 -11.68 2.19 11.14
CA ALA A 154 -12.27 0.83 11.12
C ALA A 154 -11.49 -0.09 10.17
N HIS A 155 -11.12 0.40 9.00
CA HIS A 155 -10.29 -0.32 8.03
C HIS A 155 -8.90 -0.64 8.57
N PHE A 156 -8.27 0.32 9.23
CA PHE A 156 -6.97 0.10 9.89
C PHE A 156 -7.05 -1.01 10.95
N GLU A 157 -8.07 -1.02 11.81
CA GLU A 157 -8.24 -2.05 12.84
C GLU A 157 -8.53 -3.44 12.21
N ALA A 158 -9.33 -3.48 11.15
CA ALA A 158 -9.57 -4.72 10.40
C ALA A 158 -8.26 -5.25 9.76
N GLY A 159 -7.46 -4.38 9.14
CA GLY A 159 -6.16 -4.73 8.58
C GLY A 159 -5.16 -5.21 9.64
N ARG A 160 -5.17 -4.57 10.82
CA ARG A 160 -4.38 -5.02 11.98
C ARG A 160 -4.79 -6.42 12.42
N ALA A 161 -6.08 -6.66 12.55
CA ALA A 161 -6.58 -7.97 12.91
C ALA A 161 -6.19 -9.03 11.87
N ALA A 162 -6.33 -8.74 10.57
CA ALA A 162 -5.93 -9.63 9.49
C ALA A 162 -4.42 -9.94 9.50
N TYR A 163 -3.58 -8.96 9.81
CA TYR A 163 -2.11 -9.11 9.90
C TYR A 163 -1.69 -10.07 11.03
N HIS A 164 -2.40 -10.07 12.15
CA HIS A 164 -2.13 -10.94 13.30
C HIS A 164 -2.90 -12.26 13.27
N LEU A 165 -3.89 -12.42 12.37
CA LEU A 165 -4.69 -13.62 12.26
C LEU A 165 -3.84 -14.79 11.74
N ARG A 166 -3.82 -15.89 12.49
CA ARG A 166 -3.16 -17.14 12.11
C ARG A 166 -3.99 -17.87 11.06
N ARG A 167 -3.35 -18.26 9.97
CA ARG A 167 -4.03 -18.85 8.80
C ARG A 167 -3.27 -20.05 8.25
N GLY A 168 -3.97 -20.77 7.39
CA GLY A 168 -3.43 -21.88 6.62
C GLY A 168 -3.05 -23.10 7.46
N GLN A 169 -2.61 -24.13 6.77
CA GLN A 169 -2.20 -25.37 7.41
C GLN A 169 -0.99 -25.22 8.33
N MET A 170 -0.16 -24.20 8.06
CA MET A 170 1.01 -23.89 8.89
C MET A 170 0.67 -23.05 10.11
N ASN A 171 -0.60 -22.60 10.23
CA ASN A 171 -1.09 -21.81 11.37
C ASN A 171 -0.19 -20.60 11.69
N LEU A 172 0.19 -19.82 10.67
CA LEU A 172 1.05 -18.64 10.78
C LEU A 172 0.28 -17.37 10.46
N SER A 173 0.73 -16.26 11.05
CA SER A 173 0.31 -14.90 10.70
C SER A 173 1.47 -14.13 10.09
N CYS A 174 1.18 -12.95 9.48
CA CYS A 174 2.20 -12.06 8.96
C CYS A 174 3.22 -11.65 10.04
N ALA A 175 2.74 -11.37 11.25
CA ALA A 175 3.55 -10.96 12.40
C ALA A 175 4.60 -12.02 12.79
N HIS A 176 4.30 -13.32 12.66
CA HIS A 176 5.29 -14.37 12.99
C HIS A 176 6.59 -14.23 12.19
N CYS A 177 6.49 -13.81 10.94
CA CYS A 177 7.68 -13.60 10.10
C CYS A 177 8.18 -12.15 10.19
N HIS A 178 7.29 -11.17 9.97
CA HIS A 178 7.67 -9.79 9.71
C HIS A 178 7.87 -8.93 10.95
N ASP A 179 7.38 -9.36 12.12
CA ASP A 179 7.67 -8.72 13.41
C ASP A 179 8.68 -9.54 14.23
N ALA A 180 8.49 -10.86 14.32
CA ALA A 180 9.28 -11.69 15.23
C ALA A 180 10.56 -12.30 14.60
N GLN A 181 10.65 -12.42 13.27
CA GLN A 181 11.73 -13.15 12.60
C GLN A 181 12.42 -12.35 11.48
N TRP A 182 12.15 -11.05 11.34
CA TRP A 182 12.86 -10.26 10.32
C TRP A 182 14.38 -10.29 10.56
N GLY A 183 15.13 -10.25 9.47
CA GLY A 183 16.59 -10.41 9.49
C GLY A 183 17.07 -11.85 9.48
N LYS A 184 16.21 -12.83 9.80
CA LYS A 184 16.55 -14.26 9.69
C LYS A 184 16.38 -14.78 8.28
N ARG A 185 17.06 -15.87 7.94
CA ARG A 185 16.95 -16.50 6.64
C ARG A 185 15.78 -17.48 6.59
N LEU A 186 15.05 -17.43 5.48
CA LEU A 186 14.07 -18.43 5.10
C LEU A 186 14.42 -18.89 3.67
N LEU A 187 14.86 -20.14 3.53
CA LEU A 187 15.42 -20.65 2.27
C LEU A 187 16.58 -19.75 1.79
N SER A 188 16.48 -19.24 0.57
CA SER A 188 17.49 -18.37 -0.03
C SER A 188 17.32 -16.88 0.29
N GLU A 189 16.23 -16.48 0.96
CA GLU A 189 15.90 -15.07 1.22
C GLU A 189 16.05 -14.69 2.69
N THR A 190 16.28 -13.40 2.92
CA THR A 190 16.18 -12.82 4.27
C THR A 190 14.78 -12.27 4.48
N ILE A 191 14.15 -12.66 5.58
CA ILE A 191 12.83 -12.15 5.97
C ILE A 191 12.94 -10.66 6.23
N SER A 192 12.20 -9.85 5.46
CA SER A 192 12.11 -8.40 5.66
C SER A 192 11.05 -8.04 6.72
N GLN A 193 10.98 -6.77 7.07
CA GLN A 193 9.92 -6.25 7.94
C GLN A 193 8.52 -6.17 7.26
N GLY A 194 8.40 -6.58 5.99
CA GLY A 194 7.11 -6.64 5.27
C GLY A 194 6.53 -5.30 4.88
N HIS A 195 7.37 -4.27 4.66
CA HIS A 195 6.89 -2.95 4.25
C HIS A 195 6.57 -2.88 2.75
N PRO A 196 5.48 -2.18 2.34
CA PRO A 196 4.98 -2.17 0.97
C PRO A 196 5.62 -1.10 0.07
N ASN A 197 6.55 -0.31 0.56
CA ASN A 197 7.06 0.94 -0.02
C ASN A 197 7.73 0.81 -1.41
N ALA A 198 7.92 -0.42 -1.91
CA ALA A 198 8.52 -0.68 -3.23
C ALA A 198 7.52 -1.21 -4.28
N TYR A 199 6.25 -1.40 -3.90
CA TYR A 199 5.23 -1.96 -4.81
C TYR A 199 4.51 -0.88 -5.62
N PRO A 200 4.12 -1.21 -6.88
CA PRO A 200 4.37 -2.47 -7.57
C PRO A 200 5.87 -2.71 -7.80
N ALA A 201 6.27 -3.98 -7.76
CA ALA A 201 7.67 -4.38 -7.82
C ALA A 201 7.92 -5.46 -8.88
N TYR A 202 9.06 -5.37 -9.59
CA TYR A 202 9.55 -6.45 -10.40
C TYR A 202 10.13 -7.55 -9.52
N ARG A 203 9.68 -8.77 -9.71
CA ARG A 203 10.24 -9.92 -9.01
C ARG A 203 10.98 -10.84 -9.97
N MET A 204 12.25 -11.12 -9.63
CA MET A 204 13.10 -12.02 -10.42
C MET A 204 12.47 -13.42 -10.55
N GLU A 205 11.84 -13.89 -9.47
CA GLU A 205 11.12 -15.16 -9.43
C GLU A 205 9.92 -15.20 -10.39
N TRP A 206 9.25 -14.07 -10.61
CA TRP A 206 8.09 -13.98 -11.50
C TRP A 206 8.47 -13.54 -12.92
N GLN A 207 9.67 -13.02 -13.12
CA GLN A 207 10.13 -12.40 -14.36
C GLN A 207 9.15 -11.32 -14.89
N THR A 208 8.45 -10.67 -13.96
CA THR A 208 7.46 -9.63 -14.27
C THR A 208 7.19 -8.73 -13.08
N MET A 209 6.51 -7.61 -13.34
CA MET A 209 5.93 -6.74 -12.32
C MET A 209 4.78 -7.45 -11.61
N GLY A 210 4.57 -7.15 -10.33
CA GLY A 210 3.39 -7.57 -9.58
C GLY A 210 2.98 -6.55 -8.54
N SER A 211 1.69 -6.54 -8.21
CA SER A 211 1.14 -5.70 -7.16
C SER A 211 1.52 -6.19 -5.76
N LEU A 212 1.23 -5.38 -4.76
CA LEU A 212 1.33 -5.80 -3.35
C LEU A 212 0.40 -6.98 -3.06
N GLU A 213 -0.83 -6.97 -3.59
CA GLU A 213 -1.77 -8.08 -3.39
C GLU A 213 -1.26 -9.40 -3.97
N ARG A 214 -0.58 -9.38 -5.13
CA ARG A 214 0.08 -10.58 -5.65
C ARG A 214 1.13 -11.11 -4.67
N ARG A 215 1.88 -10.23 -4.02
CA ARG A 215 2.85 -10.64 -2.99
C ARG A 215 2.16 -11.22 -1.76
N LEU A 216 1.06 -10.61 -1.30
CA LEU A 216 0.28 -11.13 -0.18
C LEU A 216 -0.27 -12.53 -0.49
N ARG A 217 -0.80 -12.74 -1.70
CA ARG A 217 -1.26 -14.06 -2.18
C ARG A 217 -0.14 -15.09 -2.20
N ALA A 218 1.06 -14.71 -2.64
CA ALA A 218 2.23 -15.60 -2.60
C ALA A 218 2.60 -16.01 -1.16
N CYS A 219 2.52 -15.09 -0.19
CA CYS A 219 2.72 -15.41 1.22
C CYS A 219 1.64 -16.36 1.75
N LEU A 220 0.36 -16.11 1.43
CA LEU A 220 -0.76 -16.99 1.82
C LEU A 220 -0.61 -18.39 1.23
N SER A 221 -0.24 -18.50 -0.05
CA SER A 221 0.08 -19.78 -0.68
C SER A 221 1.24 -20.50 0.04
N GLY A 222 2.28 -19.78 0.40
CA GLY A 222 3.44 -20.33 1.13
C GLY A 222 3.10 -20.93 2.48
N ILE A 223 2.11 -20.39 3.18
CA ILE A 223 1.60 -20.95 4.45
C ILE A 223 0.40 -21.88 4.26
N ARG A 224 0.06 -22.23 3.01
CA ARG A 224 -1.06 -23.07 2.61
C ARG A 224 -2.41 -22.54 3.14
N ALA A 225 -2.60 -21.24 3.04
CA ALA A 225 -3.85 -20.55 3.34
C ALA A 225 -4.63 -20.22 2.05
N GLU A 226 -5.93 -20.04 2.21
CA GLU A 226 -6.80 -19.56 1.13
C GLU A 226 -6.36 -18.17 0.65
N MET A 227 -6.36 -17.99 -0.67
CA MET A 227 -6.06 -16.73 -1.31
C MET A 227 -7.36 -15.97 -1.61
N LEU A 228 -7.47 -14.76 -1.10
CA LEU A 228 -8.62 -13.90 -1.35
C LEU A 228 -8.62 -13.36 -2.79
N PRO A 229 -9.78 -12.94 -3.33
CA PRO A 229 -9.85 -12.23 -4.59
C PRO A 229 -9.06 -10.93 -4.55
N TYR A 230 -8.46 -10.54 -5.68
CA TYR A 230 -7.84 -9.22 -5.83
C TYR A 230 -8.87 -8.11 -5.60
N GLY A 231 -8.46 -7.02 -4.98
CA GLY A 231 -9.32 -5.88 -4.65
C GLY A 231 -10.33 -6.17 -3.53
N SER A 232 -10.23 -7.32 -2.83
CA SER A 232 -11.11 -7.62 -1.70
C SER A 232 -10.91 -6.62 -0.56
N GLN A 233 -11.97 -6.39 0.20
CA GLN A 233 -11.92 -5.43 1.32
C GLN A 233 -10.82 -5.79 2.33
N GLU A 234 -10.63 -7.07 2.62
CA GLU A 234 -9.59 -7.51 3.55
C GLU A 234 -8.18 -7.19 3.03
N TYR A 235 -7.92 -7.30 1.72
CA TYR A 235 -6.63 -6.87 1.17
C TYR A 235 -6.45 -5.36 1.27
N LEU A 236 -7.47 -4.57 0.97
CA LEU A 236 -7.40 -3.11 1.11
C LEU A 236 -7.14 -2.69 2.56
N ASP A 237 -7.81 -3.33 3.51
CA ASP A 237 -7.62 -3.09 4.94
C ASP A 237 -6.19 -3.46 5.39
N LEU A 238 -5.69 -4.59 4.92
CA LEU A 238 -4.33 -5.05 5.19
C LEU A 238 -3.28 -4.11 4.56
N GLU A 239 -3.50 -3.65 3.33
CA GLU A 239 -2.64 -2.66 2.67
C GLU A 239 -2.56 -1.35 3.47
N LEU A 240 -3.70 -0.87 4.00
CA LEU A 240 -3.71 0.32 4.85
C LEU A 240 -2.90 0.12 6.14
N PHE A 241 -3.05 -1.03 6.79
CA PHE A 241 -2.25 -1.37 7.97
C PHE A 241 -0.76 -1.46 7.64
N LEU A 242 -0.39 -2.10 6.54
CA LEU A 242 1.00 -2.21 6.09
C LEU A 242 1.60 -0.84 5.73
N ALA A 243 0.83 0.03 5.08
CA ALA A 243 1.26 1.40 4.79
C ALA A 243 1.51 2.21 6.07
N TRP A 244 0.64 2.08 7.08
CA TRP A 244 0.88 2.69 8.39
C TRP A 244 2.14 2.12 9.08
N ARG A 245 2.37 0.81 9.01
CA ARG A 245 3.61 0.20 9.55
C ARG A 245 4.87 0.77 8.89
N ALA A 246 4.77 1.10 7.62
CA ALA A 246 5.86 1.65 6.82
C ALA A 246 5.92 3.18 6.82
N GLN A 247 5.10 3.86 7.60
CA GLN A 247 5.02 5.33 7.60
C GLN A 247 6.37 5.98 7.89
N GLY A 248 6.77 6.89 7.02
CA GLY A 248 8.07 7.55 7.07
C GLY A 248 9.14 6.89 6.18
N LEU A 249 8.97 5.62 5.77
CA LEU A 249 9.86 5.01 4.79
C LEU A 249 9.66 5.63 3.40
N PRO A 250 10.75 5.82 2.62
CA PRO A 250 10.65 6.36 1.27
C PRO A 250 9.96 5.39 0.32
N ILE A 251 9.18 5.90 -0.62
CA ILE A 251 8.71 5.13 -1.79
C ILE A 251 9.91 4.73 -2.64
N GLU A 252 9.98 3.47 -3.01
CA GLU A 252 11.06 2.88 -3.80
C GLU A 252 10.57 2.27 -5.14
N THR A 253 9.34 2.56 -5.56
CA THR A 253 8.76 2.02 -6.80
C THR A 253 9.46 2.54 -8.05
N PRO A 254 9.74 1.67 -9.06
CA PRO A 254 9.53 0.24 -9.04
C PRO A 254 10.63 -0.50 -8.29
N GLY A 255 10.25 -1.27 -7.28
CA GLY A 255 11.20 -2.11 -6.57
C GLY A 255 11.68 -3.29 -7.41
N VAL A 256 12.88 -3.81 -7.10
CA VAL A 256 13.36 -5.10 -7.61
C VAL A 256 13.50 -6.04 -6.43
N ARG A 257 12.89 -7.20 -6.53
CA ARG A 257 12.90 -8.24 -5.49
C ARG A 257 13.22 -9.60 -6.11
N ARG A 258 13.69 -10.52 -5.31
CA ARG A 258 13.93 -11.89 -5.73
C ARG A 258 12.65 -12.64 -6.02
#